data_935ce96c346536919ce8f79d5db05e7e
#
_entry.id   935ce96c346536919ce8f79d5db05e7e
#
_cell.length_a   1.000
_cell.length_b   1.000
_cell.length_c   1.000
_cell.angle_alpha   90.00
_cell.angle_beta   90.00
_cell.angle_gamma   90.00
#
_symmetry.space_group_name_H-M   'P 1'
#
loop_
_entity.id
_entity.type
_entity.pdbx_description
1 polymer ?
#
loop_
_entity_poly.entity_id
_entity_poly.type
_entity_poly.pdbx_seq_one_letter_code
_entity_poly.pdbx_strand_id
1 'polypeptide(L)'
;MKKLLCNSFVICSFVVITISGCTNDKGIPDYNNYPDDIGKLFFTKCSTPGCHTDASKEAAAGLSMESWDKLFEGGKGSAAVIPFRHDYSTLFSYTNTFSDLGISNLPTMPFNGANLSREEILLLKNWINAGAPSRDGFVKFSDDPNRKKIYISNQGCDVVTVIDQETLLPMRYVDVGNTGGTESPHMIKVSPDGQYWYVVSISGNTLQKYRSSDDTFVGEAFLSVKNWNTFTISNDGQKAYVIDWNSNGDIAEVNLSTFAVTHNMGFNFPHGSCLNPAGDTLYVTQQNSSNKLYKMPVNDLAAFTEINLFNVQPSSFLNAHEVFFSPDGTKYFVTCQGTSELRIFQQGTDQLLAVIPIGALPSEMSASVLHSYLFVSCPEDITSFPGKRGAVWVIDINTNSLVNTIYTGHQPHGIAVDDTKNLVYVANRNATTDGPAPHHSGICGGRNGYVTFIDMSTLTLLKSGTSDKKVEVSVDPYSVAVRP
;
A
#
# COMPACT_ATOMS: atom_id res chain seq x y z
N MET A 1 -23.72 55.34 99.70
CA MET A 1 -23.29 54.03 100.09
C MET A 1 -23.75 52.99 99.12
N LYS A 2 -22.96 52.59 98.21
CA LYS A 2 -23.01 51.32 97.47
C LYS A 2 -21.77 51.24 96.62
N LYS A 3 -20.91 50.27 96.87
CA LYS A 3 -19.67 49.97 96.17
C LYS A 3 -20.07 49.28 94.83
N LEU A 4 -19.54 49.77 93.72
CA LEU A 4 -19.54 49.02 92.46
C LEU A 4 -18.18 48.32 92.40
N LEU A 5 -18.26 46.99 92.26
CA LEU A 5 -17.13 46.14 91.92
C LEU A 5 -17.00 46.10 90.40
N CYS A 6 -15.84 46.48 89.89
CA CYS A 6 -15.46 46.38 88.51
C CYS A 6 -14.75 45.04 88.24
N ASN A 7 -15.39 44.09 87.58
CA ASN A 7 -14.77 42.85 87.16
C ASN A 7 -14.11 43.06 85.76
N SER A 8 -12.80 43.00 85.73
CA SER A 8 -12.04 42.99 84.47
C SER A 8 -11.99 41.59 83.89
N PHE A 9 -12.65 41.43 82.77
CA PHE A 9 -12.52 40.23 81.94
C PHE A 9 -11.30 40.40 81.06
N VAL A 10 -10.28 39.56 81.19
CA VAL A 10 -9.16 39.42 80.27
C VAL A 10 -9.60 38.46 79.19
N ILE A 11 -9.79 38.97 77.97
CA ILE A 11 -10.06 38.16 76.77
C ILE A 11 -8.70 37.73 76.16
N CYS A 12 -8.35 36.47 76.35
CA CYS A 12 -7.20 35.85 75.69
C CYS A 12 -7.58 35.52 74.25
N SER A 13 -7.16 36.34 73.26
CA SER A 13 -7.33 36.09 71.86
C SER A 13 -6.33 35.01 71.37
N PHE A 14 -6.79 33.82 71.18
CA PHE A 14 -6.02 32.80 70.47
C PHE A 14 -5.97 33.14 68.94
N VAL A 15 -4.79 33.58 68.47
CA VAL A 15 -4.54 33.68 66.99
C VAL A 15 -4.25 32.27 66.47
N VAL A 16 -5.20 31.68 65.78
CA VAL A 16 -5.00 30.44 65.01
C VAL A 16 -4.30 30.82 63.73
N ILE A 17 -2.99 30.60 63.64
CA ILE A 17 -2.22 30.69 62.39
C ILE A 17 -2.54 29.44 61.60
N THR A 18 -3.42 29.54 60.67
CA THR A 18 -3.60 28.51 59.63
C THR A 18 -2.41 28.58 58.67
N ILE A 19 -1.49 27.65 58.79
CA ILE A 19 -0.44 27.42 57.80
C ILE A 19 -1.15 26.78 56.61
N SER A 20 -1.54 27.59 55.62
CA SER A 20 -1.91 27.10 54.28
C SER A 20 -0.62 26.62 53.63
N GLY A 21 -0.29 25.36 53.82
CA GLY A 21 0.71 24.69 53.01
C GLY A 21 0.22 24.74 51.57
N CYS A 22 0.91 25.46 50.70
CA CYS A 22 0.79 25.25 49.25
C CYS A 22 1.25 23.81 48.98
N THR A 23 0.33 22.86 48.95
CA THR A 23 0.56 21.61 48.25
C THR A 23 0.68 22.01 46.79
N ASN A 24 1.92 22.14 46.29
CA ASN A 24 2.17 22.08 44.86
C ASN A 24 1.76 20.66 44.42
N ASP A 25 0.50 20.51 44.12
CA ASP A 25 0.02 19.37 43.34
C ASP A 25 0.67 19.58 41.98
N LYS A 26 1.86 18.99 41.80
CA LYS A 26 2.45 18.86 40.46
C LYS A 26 1.52 17.94 39.75
N GLY A 27 0.52 18.52 39.05
CA GLY A 27 -0.37 17.78 38.18
C GLY A 27 0.46 16.82 37.36
N ILE A 28 -0.11 15.67 37.04
CA ILE A 28 0.53 14.69 36.14
C ILE A 28 0.99 15.47 34.91
N PRO A 29 2.28 15.43 34.52
CA PRO A 29 2.77 16.16 33.37
C PRO A 29 1.90 15.81 32.15
N ASP A 30 1.43 16.83 31.43
CA ASP A 30 0.75 16.59 30.17
C ASP A 30 1.79 16.28 29.10
N TYR A 31 1.78 15.04 28.62
CA TYR A 31 2.65 14.57 27.54
C TYR A 31 1.95 14.63 26.18
N ASN A 32 1.08 15.61 25.96
CA ASN A 32 0.46 15.88 24.66
C ASN A 32 -0.19 14.62 24.05
N ASN A 33 -1.08 14.00 24.81
CA ASN A 33 -1.87 12.82 24.45
C ASN A 33 -1.09 11.48 24.35
N TYR A 34 0.18 11.42 24.74
CA TYR A 34 0.85 10.14 24.97
C TYR A 34 0.43 9.50 26.31
N PRO A 35 0.38 8.16 26.43
CA PRO A 35 0.38 7.48 27.73
C PRO A 35 1.58 7.93 28.57
N ASP A 36 1.42 8.04 29.88
CA ASP A 36 2.39 8.70 30.75
C ASP A 36 3.83 8.15 30.64
N ASP A 37 3.98 6.81 30.61
CA ASP A 37 5.31 6.20 30.52
C ASP A 37 5.97 6.42 29.14
N ILE A 38 5.19 6.37 28.07
CA ILE A 38 5.65 6.66 26.70
C ILE A 38 5.98 8.14 26.55
N GLY A 39 5.10 9.02 27.03
CA GLY A 39 5.33 10.46 27.01
C GLY A 39 6.59 10.84 27.77
N LYS A 40 6.78 10.29 28.96
CA LYS A 40 8.01 10.50 29.75
C LYS A 40 9.25 10.08 28.98
N LEU A 41 9.22 8.90 28.31
CA LEU A 41 10.33 8.42 27.50
C LEU A 41 10.64 9.40 26.35
N PHE A 42 9.62 9.80 25.58
CA PHE A 42 9.81 10.66 24.41
C PHE A 42 10.26 12.07 24.78
N PHE A 43 9.68 12.69 25.81
CA PHE A 43 10.04 14.04 26.22
C PHE A 43 11.42 14.13 26.90
N THR A 44 11.92 13.00 27.40
CA THR A 44 13.27 12.98 28.03
C THR A 44 14.39 12.59 27.06
N LYS A 45 14.08 11.82 26.00
CA LYS A 45 15.11 11.24 25.11
C LYS A 45 14.96 11.54 23.62
N CYS A 46 13.77 11.93 23.15
CA CYS A 46 13.48 12.07 21.73
C CYS A 46 13.06 13.49 21.34
N SER A 47 12.05 14.04 22.01
CA SER A 47 11.48 15.37 21.75
C SER A 47 12.22 16.46 22.55
N THR A 48 13.55 16.43 22.49
CA THR A 48 14.44 17.41 23.15
C THR A 48 14.89 18.48 22.15
N PRO A 49 15.31 19.68 22.60
CA PRO A 49 15.78 20.74 21.70
C PRO A 49 16.88 20.26 20.76
N GLY A 50 16.68 20.52 19.46
CA GLY A 50 17.60 20.08 18.39
C GLY A 50 17.35 18.66 17.86
N CYS A 51 16.39 17.90 18.44
CA CYS A 51 16.03 16.54 17.99
C CYS A 51 14.63 16.55 17.33
N HIS A 52 13.69 15.71 17.80
CA HIS A 52 12.37 15.51 17.18
C HIS A 52 11.32 16.48 17.74
N THR A 53 11.59 17.80 17.66
CA THR A 53 10.63 18.87 17.98
C THR A 53 10.15 19.53 16.69
N ASP A 54 9.04 20.24 16.71
CA ASP A 54 8.56 20.99 15.55
C ASP A 54 9.61 21.99 15.01
N ALA A 55 10.36 22.63 15.93
CA ALA A 55 11.38 23.59 15.56
C ALA A 55 12.62 22.95 14.88
N SER A 56 12.89 21.68 15.15
CA SER A 56 14.09 20.99 14.65
C SER A 56 13.78 19.80 13.70
N LYS A 57 12.51 19.47 13.48
CA LYS A 57 12.11 18.28 12.71
C LYS A 57 12.73 18.18 11.31
N GLU A 58 12.96 19.30 10.63
CA GLU A 58 13.55 19.28 9.29
C GLU A 58 14.94 18.64 9.24
N ALA A 59 15.75 18.87 10.28
CA ALA A 59 17.05 18.23 10.48
C ALA A 59 16.94 16.80 11.02
N ALA A 60 15.78 16.44 11.60
CA ALA A 60 15.48 15.14 12.21
C ALA A 60 14.55 14.30 11.28
N ALA A 61 14.86 14.23 10.00
CA ALA A 61 14.11 13.49 8.98
C ALA A 61 12.61 13.88 8.86
N GLY A 62 12.25 15.10 9.24
CA GLY A 62 10.87 15.60 9.19
C GLY A 62 9.98 15.12 10.34
N LEU A 63 10.48 14.28 11.24
CA LEU A 63 9.68 13.69 12.32
C LEU A 63 9.61 14.62 13.54
N SER A 64 8.38 14.93 13.98
CA SER A 64 8.11 15.56 15.28
C SER A 64 7.48 14.54 16.23
N MET A 65 7.97 14.52 17.47
CA MET A 65 7.46 13.67 18.55
C MET A 65 6.90 14.51 19.71
N GLU A 66 6.57 15.78 19.47
CA GLU A 66 6.03 16.67 20.51
C GLU A 66 4.60 16.35 20.92
N SER A 67 3.85 15.59 20.11
CA SER A 67 2.56 15.05 20.48
C SER A 67 2.30 13.71 19.81
N TRP A 68 1.35 12.95 20.37
CA TRP A 68 0.91 11.69 19.79
C TRP A 68 0.43 11.86 18.34
N ASP A 69 -0.35 12.90 18.02
CA ASP A 69 -0.81 13.15 16.66
C ASP A 69 0.34 13.45 15.71
N LYS A 70 1.33 14.25 16.12
CA LYS A 70 2.50 14.59 15.29
C LYS A 70 3.39 13.40 15.00
N LEU A 71 3.49 12.44 15.91
CA LEU A 71 4.20 11.20 15.66
C LEU A 71 3.61 10.45 14.43
N PHE A 72 2.29 10.48 14.30
CA PHE A 72 1.58 9.84 13.17
C PHE A 72 1.52 10.68 11.88
N GLU A 73 1.99 11.93 11.90
CA GLU A 73 2.31 12.66 10.66
C GLU A 73 3.52 12.04 9.94
N GLY A 74 4.31 11.23 10.66
CA GLY A 74 5.49 10.55 10.13
C GLY A 74 6.66 11.50 9.84
N GLY A 75 7.64 10.98 9.13
CA GLY A 75 8.80 11.71 8.63
C GLY A 75 8.84 11.78 7.10
N LYS A 76 9.98 12.21 6.56
CA LYS A 76 10.21 12.28 5.11
C LYS A 76 10.15 10.87 4.49
N GLY A 77 8.99 10.54 3.90
CA GLY A 77 8.79 9.31 3.12
C GLY A 77 8.48 8.04 3.91
N SER A 78 8.24 8.11 5.23
CA SER A 78 7.89 6.93 6.03
C SER A 78 7.03 7.28 7.23
N ALA A 79 6.19 6.31 7.65
CA ALA A 79 5.56 6.32 8.96
C ALA A 79 6.57 5.92 10.03
N ALA A 80 6.60 6.65 11.16
CA ALA A 80 7.48 6.33 12.28
C ALA A 80 6.94 5.13 13.08
N VAL A 81 5.62 5.04 13.23
CA VAL A 81 4.91 3.99 13.97
C VAL A 81 3.82 3.39 13.10
N ILE A 82 3.79 2.08 13.03
CA ILE A 82 2.71 1.29 12.45
C ILE A 82 1.97 0.60 13.59
N PRO A 83 0.71 0.97 13.88
CA PRO A 83 -0.08 0.32 14.92
C PRO A 83 -0.10 -1.20 14.77
N PHE A 84 0.11 -1.92 15.90
CA PHE A 84 0.19 -3.37 16.01
C PHE A 84 1.45 -4.03 15.42
N ARG A 85 2.38 -3.27 14.80
CA ARG A 85 3.54 -3.80 14.07
C ARG A 85 4.82 -3.06 14.46
N HIS A 86 5.39 -3.44 15.62
CA HIS A 86 6.71 -2.92 16.03
C HIS A 86 7.80 -3.23 15.00
N ASP A 87 7.69 -4.37 14.38
CA ASP A 87 8.59 -4.92 13.38
C ASP A 87 8.62 -4.07 12.08
N TYR A 88 7.53 -3.40 11.72
CA TYR A 88 7.45 -2.44 10.62
C TYR A 88 7.53 -0.97 11.06
N SER A 89 7.69 -0.72 12.35
CA SER A 89 7.81 0.64 12.90
C SER A 89 9.27 1.10 12.90
N THR A 90 9.59 2.12 12.11
CA THR A 90 10.96 2.66 12.01
C THR A 90 11.44 3.23 13.35
N LEU A 91 10.54 3.80 14.15
CA LEU A 91 10.84 4.23 15.51
C LEU A 91 11.44 3.09 16.35
N PHE A 92 10.88 1.89 16.29
CA PHE A 92 11.40 0.73 17.00
C PHE A 92 12.75 0.30 16.45
N SER A 93 12.88 0.10 15.14
CA SER A 93 14.10 -0.43 14.53
C SER A 93 15.32 0.50 14.69
N TYR A 94 15.11 1.82 14.71
CA TYR A 94 16.20 2.78 14.95
C TYR A 94 16.57 2.96 16.44
N THR A 95 15.69 2.58 17.38
CA THR A 95 15.98 2.65 18.82
C THR A 95 16.46 1.33 19.41
N ASN A 96 16.11 0.20 18.77
CA ASN A 96 16.45 -1.13 19.25
C ASN A 96 17.95 -1.44 19.05
N THR A 97 18.61 -1.87 20.16
CA THR A 97 20.00 -2.36 20.14
C THR A 97 20.12 -3.82 20.58
N PHE A 98 18.99 -4.50 20.80
CA PHE A 98 18.92 -5.88 21.30
C PHE A 98 18.49 -6.80 20.16
N SER A 99 19.39 -7.62 19.64
CA SER A 99 19.16 -8.48 18.47
C SER A 99 18.06 -9.53 18.69
N ASP A 100 17.79 -9.91 19.94
CA ASP A 100 16.71 -10.83 20.30
C ASP A 100 15.31 -10.19 20.35
N LEU A 101 15.24 -8.86 20.29
CA LEU A 101 13.97 -8.13 20.29
C LEU A 101 13.47 -7.77 18.86
N GLY A 102 14.31 -7.89 17.85
CA GLY A 102 13.97 -7.59 16.45
C GLY A 102 15.06 -6.83 15.71
N ILE A 103 14.71 -6.26 14.56
CA ILE A 103 15.63 -5.57 13.67
C ILE A 103 16.19 -4.30 14.34
N SER A 104 17.46 -4.02 14.05
CA SER A 104 18.16 -2.77 14.41
C SER A 104 18.65 -2.06 13.17
N ASN A 105 18.37 -0.77 13.03
CA ASN A 105 18.82 0.08 11.94
C ASN A 105 19.84 1.13 12.40
N LEU A 106 20.62 1.67 11.49
CA LEU A 106 21.59 2.73 11.74
C LEU A 106 21.19 4.03 11.03
N PRO A 107 21.49 5.20 11.60
CA PRO A 107 22.14 5.42 12.92
C PRO A 107 21.20 5.11 14.08
N THR A 108 21.74 4.55 15.17
CA THR A 108 20.95 4.27 16.37
C THR A 108 20.46 5.58 17.02
N MET A 109 19.20 5.58 17.44
CA MET A 109 18.59 6.69 18.18
C MET A 109 18.49 6.37 19.68
N PRO A 110 18.66 7.37 20.55
CA PRO A 110 18.94 8.78 20.30
C PRO A 110 20.35 9.01 19.72
N PHE A 111 20.43 9.80 18.63
CA PHE A 111 21.70 10.06 17.95
C PHE A 111 22.67 10.83 18.86
N ASN A 112 23.89 10.32 19.07
CA ASN A 112 24.89 10.85 20.01
C ASN A 112 24.41 10.91 21.49
N GLY A 113 23.34 10.19 21.82
CA GLY A 113 22.84 10.06 23.20
C GLY A 113 23.05 8.65 23.75
N ALA A 114 22.62 8.45 25.02
CA ALA A 114 22.58 7.11 25.59
C ALA A 114 21.47 6.26 24.92
N ASN A 115 21.80 5.05 24.52
CA ASN A 115 20.82 4.09 24.01
C ASN A 115 19.67 3.87 25.02
N LEU A 116 18.51 3.48 24.51
CA LEU A 116 17.41 3.06 25.34
C LEU A 116 17.80 1.77 26.09
N SER A 117 17.37 1.67 27.36
CA SER A 117 17.51 0.44 28.14
C SER A 117 16.60 -0.67 27.57
N ARG A 118 16.86 -1.92 27.96
CA ARG A 118 16.03 -3.03 27.55
C ARG A 118 14.56 -2.87 27.97
N GLU A 119 14.33 -2.33 29.18
CA GLU A 119 13.00 -2.05 29.70
C GLU A 119 12.28 -0.98 28.87
N GLU A 120 13.00 0.07 28.45
CA GLU A 120 12.46 1.12 27.58
C GLU A 120 12.14 0.59 26.17
N ILE A 121 12.97 -0.28 25.61
CA ILE A 121 12.70 -0.94 24.32
C ILE A 121 11.49 -1.88 24.43
N LEU A 122 11.36 -2.64 25.51
CA LEU A 122 10.19 -3.50 25.74
C LEU A 122 8.91 -2.67 25.97
N LEU A 123 9.00 -1.55 26.68
CA LEU A 123 7.88 -0.61 26.84
C LEU A 123 7.39 -0.12 25.47
N LEU A 124 8.32 0.36 24.64
CA LEU A 124 8.02 0.84 23.29
C LEU A 124 7.41 -0.27 22.41
N LYS A 125 8.02 -1.46 22.41
CA LYS A 125 7.53 -2.63 21.67
C LYS A 125 6.10 -3.00 22.07
N ASN A 126 5.83 -3.08 23.37
CA ASN A 126 4.51 -3.45 23.89
C ASN A 126 3.46 -2.39 23.56
N TRP A 127 3.80 -1.11 23.67
CA TRP A 127 2.91 -0.02 23.31
C TRP A 127 2.55 -0.06 21.81
N ILE A 128 3.53 -0.25 20.93
CA ILE A 128 3.27 -0.36 19.48
C ILE A 128 2.42 -1.58 19.18
N ASN A 129 2.71 -2.74 19.76
CA ASN A 129 1.95 -3.97 19.56
C ASN A 129 0.52 -3.91 20.11
N ALA A 130 0.26 -3.04 21.08
CA ALA A 130 -1.09 -2.74 21.55
C ALA A 130 -1.86 -1.76 20.64
N GLY A 131 -1.25 -1.36 19.50
CA GLY A 131 -1.83 -0.40 18.55
C GLY A 131 -1.32 1.02 18.70
N ALA A 132 -0.29 1.24 19.50
CA ALA A 132 0.26 2.57 19.83
C ALA A 132 -0.82 3.58 20.30
N PRO A 133 -1.70 3.20 21.25
CA PRO A 133 -2.83 4.03 21.64
C PRO A 133 -2.42 5.37 22.21
N SER A 134 -3.28 6.38 22.06
CA SER A 134 -3.22 7.64 22.78
C SER A 134 -3.45 7.43 24.28
N ARG A 135 -3.30 8.49 25.07
CA ARG A 135 -3.62 8.48 26.51
C ARG A 135 -5.03 7.97 26.80
N ASP A 136 -5.99 8.34 25.95
CA ASP A 136 -7.39 7.96 26.10
C ASP A 136 -7.73 6.59 25.47
N GLY A 137 -6.72 5.85 25.02
CA GLY A 137 -6.87 4.52 24.43
C GLY A 137 -7.27 4.51 22.96
N PHE A 138 -7.32 5.66 22.28
CA PHE A 138 -7.61 5.73 20.86
C PHE A 138 -6.41 5.22 20.03
N VAL A 139 -6.69 4.32 19.08
CA VAL A 139 -5.71 3.82 18.11
C VAL A 139 -5.86 4.60 16.80
N LYS A 140 -4.75 5.10 16.27
CA LYS A 140 -4.77 5.87 15.01
C LYS A 140 -5.36 5.05 13.86
N PHE A 141 -6.16 5.71 13.02
CA PHE A 141 -6.85 5.14 11.86
C PHE A 141 -8.01 4.15 12.18
N SER A 142 -8.46 4.05 13.44
CA SER A 142 -9.58 3.18 13.80
C SER A 142 -10.94 3.89 13.89
N ASP A 143 -10.97 5.18 13.61
CA ASP A 143 -12.12 6.07 13.78
C ASP A 143 -13.13 6.02 12.63
N ASP A 144 -12.69 5.63 11.43
CA ASP A 144 -13.54 5.61 10.24
C ASP A 144 -13.49 4.25 9.53
N PRO A 145 -14.59 3.45 9.59
CA PRO A 145 -14.66 2.17 8.89
C PRO A 145 -14.70 2.32 7.35
N ASN A 146 -14.99 3.53 6.85
CA ASN A 146 -15.01 3.84 5.42
C ASN A 146 -13.74 4.56 4.97
N ARG A 147 -12.70 4.60 5.80
CA ARG A 147 -11.42 5.23 5.47
C ARG A 147 -10.92 4.76 4.12
N LYS A 148 -10.55 5.71 3.27
CA LYS A 148 -10.01 5.44 1.94
C LYS A 148 -8.59 4.91 2.08
N LYS A 149 -8.30 3.81 1.38
CA LYS A 149 -7.04 3.06 1.51
C LYS A 149 -6.47 2.65 0.16
N ILE A 150 -5.16 2.53 0.12
CA ILE A 150 -4.41 1.96 -1.00
C ILE A 150 -3.77 0.67 -0.49
N TYR A 151 -3.94 -0.41 -1.21
CA TYR A 151 -3.39 -1.72 -0.89
C TYR A 151 -2.27 -2.07 -1.84
N ILE A 152 -1.13 -2.51 -1.32
CA ILE A 152 0.06 -2.89 -2.10
C ILE A 152 0.44 -4.31 -1.72
N SER A 153 0.40 -5.25 -2.66
CA SER A 153 0.97 -6.59 -2.45
C SER A 153 2.50 -6.51 -2.51
N ASN A 154 3.21 -7.10 -1.54
CA ASN A 154 4.67 -7.13 -1.53
C ASN A 154 5.13 -8.56 -1.80
N GLN A 155 5.52 -8.83 -3.04
CA GLN A 155 5.81 -10.17 -3.55
C GLN A 155 7.03 -10.81 -2.88
N GLY A 156 7.97 -10.01 -2.42
CA GLY A 156 9.17 -10.50 -1.73
C GLY A 156 8.97 -10.80 -0.23
N CYS A 157 7.81 -10.44 0.32
CA CYS A 157 7.38 -10.75 1.70
C CYS A 157 5.89 -11.10 1.65
N ASP A 158 5.43 -12.04 2.44
CA ASP A 158 4.01 -12.41 2.48
C ASP A 158 3.19 -11.38 3.26
N VAL A 159 3.14 -10.15 2.74
CA VAL A 159 2.51 -9.01 3.40
C VAL A 159 1.86 -8.06 2.41
N VAL A 160 0.73 -7.49 2.81
CA VAL A 160 0.09 -6.35 2.13
C VAL A 160 0.35 -5.09 2.93
N THR A 161 0.93 -4.07 2.28
CA THR A 161 1.02 -2.72 2.86
C THR A 161 -0.29 -1.99 2.61
N VAL A 162 -0.88 -1.43 3.66
CA VAL A 162 -2.06 -0.58 3.58
C VAL A 162 -1.64 0.86 3.82
N ILE A 163 -1.89 1.73 2.84
CA ILE A 163 -1.59 3.16 2.89
C ILE A 163 -2.88 3.94 3.10
N ASP A 164 -2.86 4.90 4.02
CA ASP A 164 -3.95 5.86 4.20
C ASP A 164 -3.94 6.91 3.09
N GLN A 165 -5.07 7.11 2.40
CA GLN A 165 -5.14 8.05 1.28
C GLN A 165 -5.02 9.53 1.67
N GLU A 166 -5.29 9.88 2.93
CA GLU A 166 -5.20 11.28 3.38
C GLU A 166 -3.75 11.68 3.67
N THR A 167 -3.02 10.84 4.40
CA THR A 167 -1.63 11.11 4.76
C THR A 167 -0.64 10.64 3.71
N LEU A 168 -1.05 9.69 2.88
CA LEU A 168 -0.20 8.94 1.95
C LEU A 168 0.96 8.24 2.68
N LEU A 169 0.70 7.70 3.87
CA LEU A 169 1.67 6.94 4.68
C LEU A 169 1.14 5.53 4.98
N PRO A 170 2.02 4.55 5.15
CA PRO A 170 1.63 3.22 5.62
C PRO A 170 0.94 3.31 6.98
N MET A 171 -0.24 2.71 7.06
CA MET A 171 -1.05 2.64 8.28
C MET A 171 -1.16 1.23 8.86
N ARG A 172 -0.96 0.20 8.04
CA ARG A 172 -0.97 -1.22 8.42
C ARG A 172 -0.05 -2.02 7.53
N TYR A 173 0.43 -3.13 8.07
CA TYR A 173 1.00 -4.24 7.32
C TYR A 173 0.24 -5.50 7.73
N VAL A 174 -0.37 -6.15 6.76
CA VAL A 174 -1.23 -7.33 6.97
C VAL A 174 -0.52 -8.55 6.42
N ASP A 175 -0.22 -9.51 7.29
CA ASP A 175 0.36 -10.79 6.85
C ASP A 175 -0.68 -11.57 6.04
N VAL A 176 -0.26 -12.14 4.91
CA VAL A 176 -1.10 -12.90 3.99
C VAL A 176 -0.44 -14.25 3.70
N GLY A 177 -1.21 -15.18 3.11
CA GLY A 177 -0.76 -16.56 2.90
C GLY A 177 -1.11 -17.48 4.08
N ASN A 178 -1.01 -18.79 3.87
CA ASN A 178 -1.39 -19.80 4.87
C ASN A 178 -0.48 -21.03 4.92
N THR A 179 0.52 -21.15 4.03
CA THR A 179 1.36 -22.33 3.93
C THR A 179 2.56 -22.33 4.90
N GLY A 180 2.87 -21.16 5.49
CA GLY A 180 4.04 -20.97 6.35
C GLY A 180 5.39 -20.90 5.61
N GLY A 181 5.38 -20.99 4.28
CA GLY A 181 6.50 -20.68 3.38
C GLY A 181 6.26 -19.36 2.66
N THR A 182 7.22 -18.91 1.87
CA THR A 182 7.03 -17.70 1.03
C THR A 182 6.08 -18.02 -0.10
N GLU A 183 4.93 -17.32 -0.14
CA GLU A 183 3.87 -17.51 -1.14
C GLU A 183 3.90 -16.48 -2.26
N SER A 184 4.55 -15.35 -2.05
CA SER A 184 4.70 -14.26 -3.03
C SER A 184 3.36 -13.68 -3.48
N PRO A 185 2.68 -12.84 -2.66
CA PRO A 185 1.42 -12.20 -3.02
C PRO A 185 1.60 -11.34 -4.26
N HIS A 186 0.83 -11.66 -5.31
CA HIS A 186 1.04 -11.15 -6.66
C HIS A 186 -0.01 -10.11 -7.05
N MET A 187 -1.28 -10.49 -7.04
CA MET A 187 -2.37 -9.59 -7.41
C MET A 187 -3.25 -9.27 -6.21
N ILE A 188 -3.61 -8.00 -6.09
CA ILE A 188 -4.57 -7.50 -5.09
C ILE A 188 -5.68 -6.72 -5.78
N LYS A 189 -6.92 -6.92 -5.35
CA LYS A 189 -8.09 -6.16 -5.84
C LYS A 189 -9.07 -5.88 -4.71
N VAL A 190 -9.79 -4.76 -4.83
CA VAL A 190 -10.89 -4.38 -3.94
C VAL A 190 -12.20 -4.73 -4.60
N SER A 191 -13.19 -5.21 -3.82
CA SER A 191 -14.55 -5.45 -4.34
C SER A 191 -15.18 -4.16 -4.86
N PRO A 192 -16.10 -4.23 -5.83
CA PRO A 192 -16.74 -3.05 -6.42
C PRO A 192 -17.44 -2.14 -5.39
N ASP A 193 -17.94 -2.71 -4.29
CA ASP A 193 -18.58 -1.99 -3.18
C ASP A 193 -17.59 -1.43 -2.14
N GLY A 194 -16.28 -1.70 -2.30
CA GLY A 194 -15.22 -1.26 -1.39
C GLY A 194 -15.22 -1.93 -0.01
N GLN A 195 -16.04 -2.97 0.22
CA GLN A 195 -16.19 -3.61 1.54
C GLN A 195 -15.10 -4.65 1.83
N TYR A 196 -14.52 -5.23 0.77
CA TYR A 196 -13.52 -6.29 0.89
C TYR A 196 -12.37 -6.06 -0.06
N TRP A 197 -11.19 -6.55 0.34
CA TRP A 197 -10.08 -6.73 -0.58
C TRP A 197 -9.65 -8.20 -0.60
N TYR A 198 -9.06 -8.58 -1.72
CA TYR A 198 -8.68 -9.96 -2.02
C TYR A 198 -7.25 -9.98 -2.51
N VAL A 199 -6.54 -11.07 -2.20
CA VAL A 199 -5.16 -11.29 -2.65
C VAL A 199 -4.97 -12.75 -3.07
N VAL A 200 -4.17 -12.94 -4.11
CA VAL A 200 -3.70 -14.23 -4.59
C VAL A 200 -2.17 -14.22 -4.67
N SER A 201 -1.55 -15.37 -4.44
CA SER A 201 -0.10 -15.53 -4.38
C SER A 201 0.38 -16.54 -5.41
N ILE A 202 1.50 -16.25 -6.11
CA ILE A 202 2.05 -17.13 -7.17
C ILE A 202 2.36 -18.53 -6.66
N SER A 203 2.93 -18.63 -5.48
CA SER A 203 3.30 -19.93 -4.86
C SER A 203 2.31 -20.35 -3.76
N GLY A 204 1.17 -19.64 -3.67
CA GLY A 204 0.11 -19.95 -2.74
C GLY A 204 -0.90 -20.94 -3.30
N ASN A 205 -1.93 -21.21 -2.53
CA ASN A 205 -2.97 -22.18 -2.85
C ASN A 205 -4.40 -21.65 -2.62
N THR A 206 -4.54 -20.35 -2.31
CA THR A 206 -5.83 -19.74 -1.96
C THR A 206 -6.03 -18.37 -2.60
N LEU A 207 -7.30 -17.99 -2.76
CA LEU A 207 -7.72 -16.60 -2.86
C LEU A 207 -8.21 -16.16 -1.48
N GLN A 208 -7.49 -15.27 -0.84
CA GLN A 208 -7.82 -14.77 0.50
C GLN A 208 -8.69 -13.52 0.44
N LYS A 209 -9.63 -13.40 1.38
CA LYS A 209 -10.58 -12.30 1.53
C LYS A 209 -10.38 -11.60 2.87
N TYR A 210 -10.32 -10.28 2.85
CA TYR A 210 -10.17 -9.41 4.02
C TYR A 210 -11.23 -8.32 4.02
N ARG A 211 -11.63 -7.85 5.20
CA ARG A 211 -12.58 -6.74 5.36
C ARG A 211 -11.85 -5.41 5.24
N SER A 212 -12.32 -4.50 4.38
CA SER A 212 -11.66 -3.21 4.16
C SER A 212 -11.77 -2.23 5.33
N SER A 213 -12.74 -2.38 6.24
CA SER A 213 -12.91 -1.44 7.36
C SER A 213 -11.77 -1.53 8.39
N ASP A 214 -11.29 -2.76 8.66
CA ASP A 214 -10.32 -3.05 9.72
C ASP A 214 -9.15 -3.93 9.27
N ASP A 215 -9.14 -4.33 8.00
CA ASP A 215 -8.14 -5.19 7.35
C ASP A 215 -8.03 -6.59 7.98
N THR A 216 -9.12 -7.07 8.62
CA THR A 216 -9.18 -8.41 9.22
C THR A 216 -9.49 -9.49 8.18
N PHE A 217 -8.87 -10.65 8.35
CA PHE A 217 -9.14 -11.84 7.55
C PHE A 217 -10.60 -12.30 7.72
N VAL A 218 -11.26 -12.61 6.60
CA VAL A 218 -12.65 -13.08 6.57
C VAL A 218 -12.74 -14.56 6.24
N GLY A 219 -11.90 -15.03 5.30
CA GLY A 219 -11.91 -16.41 4.82
C GLY A 219 -11.15 -16.52 3.51
N GLU A 220 -11.09 -17.73 2.98
CA GLU A 220 -10.35 -18.02 1.76
C GLU A 220 -11.00 -19.13 0.94
N ALA A 221 -10.81 -19.08 -0.39
CA ALA A 221 -11.16 -20.16 -1.30
C ALA A 221 -9.91 -20.99 -1.60
N PHE A 222 -9.96 -22.29 -1.40
CA PHE A 222 -8.85 -23.20 -1.71
C PHE A 222 -8.82 -23.48 -3.22
N LEU A 223 -7.71 -23.11 -3.87
CA LEU A 223 -7.51 -23.18 -5.32
C LEU A 223 -6.62 -24.34 -5.75
N SER A 224 -6.05 -25.12 -4.82
CA SER A 224 -4.93 -26.06 -5.02
C SER A 224 -3.58 -25.36 -5.28
N VAL A 225 -2.50 -26.14 -5.24
CA VAL A 225 -1.14 -25.62 -5.48
C VAL A 225 -0.89 -25.52 -6.98
N LYS A 226 -0.79 -24.30 -7.48
CA LYS A 226 -0.50 -23.96 -8.87
C LYS A 226 0.26 -22.63 -8.93
N ASN A 227 0.23 -21.95 -10.09
CA ASN A 227 0.86 -20.64 -10.29
C ASN A 227 -0.23 -19.57 -10.45
N TRP A 228 -0.94 -19.28 -9.35
CA TRP A 228 -2.05 -18.33 -9.33
C TRP A 228 -1.54 -16.89 -9.35
N ASN A 229 -1.60 -16.23 -10.48
CA ASN A 229 -0.95 -14.93 -10.65
C ASN A 229 -1.93 -13.74 -10.69
N THR A 230 -3.05 -13.84 -11.39
CA THR A 230 -4.01 -12.73 -11.50
C THR A 230 -5.43 -13.18 -11.22
N PHE A 231 -6.34 -12.22 -11.05
CA PHE A 231 -7.77 -12.50 -10.97
C PHE A 231 -8.60 -11.26 -11.33
N THR A 232 -9.85 -11.51 -11.72
CA THR A 232 -10.85 -10.46 -11.96
C THR A 232 -12.08 -10.75 -11.11
N ILE A 233 -12.65 -9.70 -10.49
CA ILE A 233 -13.90 -9.76 -9.72
C ILE A 233 -15.06 -9.37 -10.64
N SER A 234 -16.19 -10.09 -10.57
CA SER A 234 -17.41 -9.75 -11.31
C SER A 234 -17.96 -8.38 -10.87
N ASN A 235 -18.66 -7.70 -11.79
CA ASN A 235 -19.19 -6.36 -11.53
C ASN A 235 -20.15 -6.29 -10.34
N ASP A 236 -20.84 -7.40 -10.04
CA ASP A 236 -21.72 -7.54 -8.87
C ASP A 236 -21.00 -7.94 -7.57
N GLY A 237 -19.68 -8.17 -7.63
CA GLY A 237 -18.87 -8.58 -6.49
C GLY A 237 -19.11 -10.00 -5.97
N GLN A 238 -19.85 -10.85 -6.71
CA GLN A 238 -20.22 -12.18 -6.23
C GLN A 238 -19.22 -13.26 -6.61
N LYS A 239 -18.47 -13.07 -7.69
CA LYS A 239 -17.53 -14.05 -8.23
C LYS A 239 -16.15 -13.46 -8.46
N ALA A 240 -15.14 -14.32 -8.45
CA ALA A 240 -13.82 -14.03 -9.00
C ALA A 240 -13.42 -15.11 -10.02
N TYR A 241 -12.67 -14.70 -11.03
CA TYR A 241 -12.02 -15.58 -12.01
C TYR A 241 -10.52 -15.50 -11.74
N VAL A 242 -9.95 -16.57 -11.21
CA VAL A 242 -8.54 -16.64 -10.78
C VAL A 242 -7.75 -17.42 -11.79
N ILE A 243 -6.63 -16.87 -12.23
CA ILE A 243 -5.87 -17.34 -13.38
C ILE A 243 -4.60 -18.07 -12.93
N ASP A 244 -4.40 -19.29 -13.42
CA ASP A 244 -3.19 -20.10 -13.24
C ASP A 244 -2.29 -20.00 -14.46
N TRP A 245 -1.12 -19.41 -14.33
CA TRP A 245 -0.14 -19.23 -15.40
C TRP A 245 0.70 -20.49 -15.64
N ASN A 246 0.12 -21.44 -16.36
CA ASN A 246 0.76 -22.69 -16.77
C ASN A 246 0.39 -23.09 -18.21
N SER A 247 1.16 -23.99 -18.82
CA SER A 247 0.91 -24.50 -20.17
C SER A 247 -0.41 -25.28 -20.30
N ASN A 248 -0.90 -25.81 -19.21
CA ASN A 248 -2.26 -26.37 -19.07
C ASN A 248 -2.95 -25.65 -17.93
N GLY A 249 -3.03 -24.31 -18.08
CA GLY A 249 -3.51 -23.41 -17.06
C GLY A 249 -4.99 -23.57 -16.75
N ASP A 250 -5.39 -23.00 -15.64
CA ASP A 250 -6.73 -23.07 -15.07
C ASP A 250 -7.30 -21.66 -14.95
N ILE A 251 -8.59 -21.53 -15.16
CA ILE A 251 -9.38 -20.37 -14.79
C ILE A 251 -10.37 -20.83 -13.72
N ALA A 252 -10.04 -20.60 -12.45
CA ALA A 252 -10.88 -20.98 -11.33
C ALA A 252 -11.97 -19.94 -11.10
N GLU A 253 -13.23 -20.33 -11.28
CA GLU A 253 -14.38 -19.53 -10.86
C GLU A 253 -14.62 -19.72 -9.38
N VAL A 254 -14.57 -18.65 -8.61
CA VAL A 254 -14.73 -18.63 -7.15
C VAL A 254 -15.99 -17.87 -6.77
N ASN A 255 -16.89 -18.49 -6.02
CA ASN A 255 -17.98 -17.78 -5.34
C ASN A 255 -17.43 -17.06 -4.10
N LEU A 256 -17.47 -15.73 -4.07
CA LEU A 256 -16.84 -14.89 -3.03
C LEU A 256 -17.61 -14.85 -1.70
N SER A 257 -18.81 -15.42 -1.64
CA SER A 257 -19.61 -15.55 -0.39
C SER A 257 -19.45 -16.92 0.26
N THR A 258 -19.38 -17.99 -0.54
CA THR A 258 -19.32 -19.38 -0.05
C THR A 258 -17.92 -20.00 -0.16
N PHE A 259 -17.01 -19.36 -0.90
CA PHE A 259 -15.69 -19.85 -1.27
C PHE A 259 -15.69 -21.18 -2.06
N ALA A 260 -16.82 -21.51 -2.68
CA ALA A 260 -16.91 -22.64 -3.61
C ALA A 260 -16.11 -22.33 -4.89
N VAL A 261 -15.37 -23.31 -5.37
CA VAL A 261 -14.50 -23.20 -6.55
C VAL A 261 -14.92 -24.16 -7.65
N THR A 262 -14.94 -23.69 -8.89
CA THR A 262 -15.10 -24.50 -10.10
C THR A 262 -13.87 -24.29 -10.98
N HIS A 263 -13.18 -25.37 -11.33
CA HIS A 263 -11.98 -25.35 -12.16
C HIS A 263 -12.33 -25.51 -13.65
N ASN A 264 -11.70 -24.69 -14.49
CA ASN A 264 -11.79 -24.75 -15.95
C ASN A 264 -10.36 -24.83 -16.50
N MET A 265 -9.94 -26.04 -16.88
CA MET A 265 -8.55 -26.34 -17.28
C MET A 265 -8.39 -26.38 -18.80
N GLY A 266 -7.14 -26.31 -19.27
CA GLY A 266 -6.80 -26.47 -20.67
C GLY A 266 -6.40 -25.19 -21.39
N PHE A 267 -6.21 -24.10 -20.66
CA PHE A 267 -5.76 -22.83 -21.23
C PHE A 267 -4.23 -22.75 -21.31
N ASN A 268 -3.71 -22.25 -22.40
CA ASN A 268 -2.27 -22.15 -22.62
C ASN A 268 -1.72 -20.84 -22.07
N PHE A 269 -0.99 -20.89 -20.95
CA PHE A 269 -0.40 -19.74 -20.25
C PHE A 269 -1.35 -18.53 -20.15
N PRO A 270 -2.56 -18.70 -19.57
CA PRO A 270 -3.45 -17.58 -19.33
C PRO A 270 -2.83 -16.64 -18.29
N HIS A 271 -2.95 -15.30 -18.50
CA HIS A 271 -2.32 -14.33 -17.60
C HIS A 271 -3.28 -13.20 -17.22
N GLY A 272 -3.18 -12.03 -17.85
CA GLY A 272 -4.01 -10.87 -17.55
C GLY A 272 -5.48 -11.12 -17.86
N SER A 273 -6.38 -10.65 -17.01
CA SER A 273 -7.81 -10.87 -17.19
C SER A 273 -8.65 -9.63 -16.90
N CYS A 274 -9.69 -9.41 -17.69
CA CYS A 274 -10.66 -8.33 -17.50
C CYS A 274 -12.04 -8.73 -18.01
N LEU A 275 -13.09 -8.34 -17.30
CA LEU A 275 -14.46 -8.43 -17.81
C LEU A 275 -14.75 -7.28 -18.76
N ASN A 276 -15.56 -7.54 -19.79
CA ASN A 276 -16.13 -6.46 -20.56
C ASN A 276 -17.07 -5.59 -19.68
N PRO A 277 -17.44 -4.38 -20.11
CA PRO A 277 -18.29 -3.49 -19.31
C PRO A 277 -19.65 -4.08 -18.92
N ALA A 278 -20.21 -4.96 -19.78
CA ALA A 278 -21.47 -5.66 -19.45
C ALA A 278 -21.29 -6.74 -18.37
N GLY A 279 -20.06 -7.19 -18.10
CA GLY A 279 -19.76 -8.24 -17.12
C GLY A 279 -20.13 -9.65 -17.58
N ASP A 280 -20.45 -9.86 -18.86
CA ASP A 280 -20.90 -11.12 -19.42
C ASP A 280 -19.82 -11.89 -20.19
N THR A 281 -18.69 -11.25 -20.45
CA THR A 281 -17.58 -11.81 -21.22
C THR A 281 -16.25 -11.54 -20.53
N LEU A 282 -15.49 -12.59 -20.26
CA LEU A 282 -14.15 -12.54 -19.71
C LEU A 282 -13.14 -12.58 -20.85
N TYR A 283 -12.20 -11.63 -20.85
CA TYR A 283 -11.05 -11.58 -21.74
C TYR A 283 -9.82 -12.01 -20.95
N VAL A 284 -9.02 -12.94 -21.48
CA VAL A 284 -7.81 -13.42 -20.82
C VAL A 284 -6.67 -13.49 -21.83
N THR A 285 -5.53 -12.87 -21.52
CA THR A 285 -4.36 -12.90 -22.39
C THR A 285 -3.72 -14.28 -22.42
N GLN A 286 -3.12 -14.64 -23.55
CA GLN A 286 -2.22 -15.79 -23.68
C GLN A 286 -0.78 -15.26 -23.68
N GLN A 287 -0.11 -15.38 -22.55
CA GLN A 287 1.31 -15.10 -22.47
C GLN A 287 2.13 -16.31 -22.94
N ASN A 288 3.41 -16.14 -23.19
CA ASN A 288 4.36 -17.17 -23.58
C ASN A 288 4.10 -17.80 -24.97
N SER A 289 4.85 -17.31 -25.94
CA SER A 289 4.84 -17.77 -27.35
C SER A 289 3.47 -17.67 -28.03
N SER A 290 2.71 -16.60 -27.72
CA SER A 290 1.38 -16.38 -28.26
C SER A 290 1.18 -14.97 -28.85
N ASN A 291 0.26 -14.90 -29.83
CA ASN A 291 -0.25 -13.68 -30.46
C ASN A 291 -1.77 -13.54 -30.32
N LYS A 292 -2.34 -14.15 -29.29
CA LYS A 292 -3.79 -14.26 -29.10
C LYS A 292 -4.22 -13.90 -27.69
N LEU A 293 -5.52 -13.72 -27.52
CA LEU A 293 -6.21 -13.75 -26.22
C LEU A 293 -7.46 -14.63 -26.30
N TYR A 294 -7.92 -15.09 -25.16
CA TYR A 294 -9.19 -15.78 -25.00
C TYR A 294 -10.32 -14.77 -24.77
N LYS A 295 -11.45 -15.02 -25.40
CA LYS A 295 -12.72 -14.31 -25.18
C LYS A 295 -13.78 -15.35 -24.85
N MET A 296 -14.31 -15.32 -23.64
CA MET A 296 -15.16 -16.39 -23.11
C MET A 296 -16.40 -15.86 -22.40
N PRO A 297 -17.59 -16.44 -22.68
CA PRO A 297 -18.80 -16.11 -21.93
C PRO A 297 -18.65 -16.53 -20.47
N VAL A 298 -19.03 -15.67 -19.52
CA VAL A 298 -18.90 -15.99 -18.07
C VAL A 298 -19.83 -17.10 -17.59
N ASN A 299 -20.84 -17.45 -18.36
CA ASN A 299 -21.77 -18.55 -18.06
C ASN A 299 -21.28 -19.91 -18.57
N ASP A 300 -20.28 -19.93 -19.46
CA ASP A 300 -19.65 -21.14 -19.99
C ASP A 300 -18.24 -20.80 -20.50
N LEU A 301 -17.24 -20.86 -19.60
CA LEU A 301 -15.86 -20.54 -19.95
C LEU A 301 -15.25 -21.51 -21.00
N ALA A 302 -15.82 -22.71 -21.13
CA ALA A 302 -15.39 -23.69 -22.14
C ALA A 302 -15.82 -23.31 -23.57
N ALA A 303 -16.83 -22.47 -23.72
CA ALA A 303 -17.30 -21.96 -25.02
C ALA A 303 -16.48 -20.73 -25.46
N PHE A 304 -15.17 -20.70 -25.21
CA PHE A 304 -14.30 -19.59 -25.58
C PHE A 304 -14.00 -19.53 -27.08
N THR A 305 -13.65 -18.34 -27.53
CA THR A 305 -13.03 -18.07 -28.83
C THR A 305 -11.66 -17.45 -28.66
N GLU A 306 -10.77 -17.62 -29.62
CA GLU A 306 -9.48 -16.96 -29.65
C GLU A 306 -9.49 -15.75 -30.57
N ILE A 307 -8.99 -14.61 -30.09
CA ILE A 307 -8.84 -13.39 -30.87
C ILE A 307 -7.37 -13.23 -31.25
N ASN A 308 -7.09 -13.08 -32.56
CA ASN A 308 -5.76 -12.69 -33.03
C ASN A 308 -5.50 -11.22 -32.70
N LEU A 309 -4.35 -10.94 -32.05
CA LEU A 309 -3.96 -9.59 -31.67
C LEU A 309 -3.25 -8.81 -32.78
N PHE A 310 -3.41 -9.22 -34.04
CA PHE A 310 -2.72 -8.64 -35.21
C PHE A 310 -3.58 -8.68 -36.45
N ASN A 311 -3.38 -7.71 -37.35
CA ASN A 311 -3.89 -7.73 -38.73
C ASN A 311 -2.87 -8.36 -39.70
N VAL A 312 -1.57 -8.13 -39.45
CA VAL A 312 -0.46 -8.74 -40.17
C VAL A 312 0.40 -9.50 -39.16
N GLN A 313 0.74 -10.75 -39.47
CA GLN A 313 1.53 -11.61 -38.58
C GLN A 313 2.82 -10.91 -38.16
N PRO A 314 3.06 -10.73 -36.86
CA PRO A 314 4.28 -10.12 -36.38
C PRO A 314 5.50 -11.06 -36.54
N SER A 315 6.70 -10.49 -36.63
CA SER A 315 7.96 -11.25 -36.77
C SER A 315 8.35 -12.01 -35.48
N SER A 316 7.79 -11.64 -34.35
CA SER A 316 7.99 -12.26 -33.03
C SER A 316 6.67 -12.38 -32.29
N PHE A 317 6.65 -13.23 -31.23
CA PHE A 317 5.47 -13.35 -30.40
C PHE A 317 5.20 -12.07 -29.62
N LEU A 318 3.92 -11.68 -29.57
CA LEU A 318 3.47 -10.50 -28.83
C LEU A 318 3.56 -10.71 -27.31
N ASN A 319 3.34 -11.93 -26.85
CA ASN A 319 3.33 -12.28 -25.43
C ASN A 319 2.47 -11.29 -24.62
N ALA A 320 1.17 -11.32 -24.90
CA ALA A 320 0.21 -10.42 -24.27
C ALA A 320 0.19 -10.63 -22.75
N HIS A 321 0.40 -9.56 -21.98
CA HIS A 321 0.50 -9.62 -20.53
C HIS A 321 -0.80 -9.23 -19.84
N GLU A 322 -1.34 -8.05 -20.13
CA GLU A 322 -2.55 -7.53 -19.50
C GLU A 322 -3.59 -7.13 -20.55
N VAL A 323 -4.88 -7.22 -20.21
CA VAL A 323 -6.00 -6.68 -20.96
C VAL A 323 -6.83 -5.76 -20.08
N PHE A 324 -7.23 -4.59 -20.61
CA PHE A 324 -7.95 -3.57 -19.84
C PHE A 324 -8.97 -2.86 -20.73
N PHE A 325 -10.18 -2.63 -20.24
CA PHE A 325 -11.22 -1.89 -20.99
C PHE A 325 -11.12 -0.37 -20.71
N SER A 326 -11.40 0.43 -21.76
CA SER A 326 -11.59 1.87 -21.56
C SER A 326 -12.77 2.13 -20.63
N PRO A 327 -12.76 3.22 -19.84
CA PRO A 327 -13.85 3.53 -18.90
C PRO A 327 -15.21 3.68 -19.58
N ASP A 328 -15.25 4.15 -20.84
CA ASP A 328 -16.48 4.25 -21.64
C ASP A 328 -16.90 2.92 -22.27
N GLY A 329 -16.10 1.87 -22.12
CA GLY A 329 -16.35 0.54 -22.63
C GLY A 329 -16.26 0.39 -24.15
N THR A 330 -15.81 1.41 -24.88
CA THR A 330 -15.78 1.36 -26.35
C THR A 330 -14.56 0.66 -26.91
N LYS A 331 -13.48 0.58 -26.13
CA LYS A 331 -12.19 0.02 -26.52
C LYS A 331 -11.65 -0.94 -25.47
N TYR A 332 -10.71 -1.78 -25.86
CA TYR A 332 -9.84 -2.47 -24.93
C TYR A 332 -8.37 -2.38 -25.36
N PHE A 333 -7.51 -2.45 -24.38
CA PHE A 333 -6.07 -2.29 -24.50
C PHE A 333 -5.40 -3.60 -24.13
N VAL A 334 -4.30 -3.94 -24.81
CA VAL A 334 -3.51 -5.13 -24.53
C VAL A 334 -2.04 -4.74 -24.50
N THR A 335 -1.37 -4.97 -23.38
CA THR A 335 0.10 -4.83 -23.27
C THR A 335 0.78 -6.05 -23.85
N CYS A 336 1.76 -5.84 -24.75
CA CYS A 336 2.50 -6.86 -25.46
C CYS A 336 3.98 -6.83 -25.06
N GLN A 337 4.38 -7.71 -24.12
CA GLN A 337 5.74 -7.72 -23.57
C GLN A 337 6.80 -8.14 -24.59
N GLY A 338 6.47 -9.05 -25.51
CA GLY A 338 7.41 -9.58 -26.50
C GLY A 338 7.83 -8.58 -27.57
N THR A 339 7.02 -7.53 -27.80
CA THR A 339 7.29 -6.51 -28.82
C THR A 339 7.35 -5.09 -28.26
N SER A 340 7.17 -4.92 -26.94
CA SER A 340 7.14 -3.61 -26.27
C SER A 340 6.09 -2.68 -26.91
N GLU A 341 4.86 -3.15 -27.00
CA GLU A 341 3.75 -2.45 -27.64
C GLU A 341 2.50 -2.41 -26.76
N LEU A 342 1.72 -1.36 -26.91
CA LEU A 342 0.31 -1.29 -26.51
C LEU A 342 -0.55 -1.45 -27.77
N ARG A 343 -1.46 -2.42 -27.78
CA ARG A 343 -2.43 -2.63 -28.86
C ARG A 343 -3.82 -2.23 -28.41
N ILE A 344 -4.53 -1.51 -29.28
CA ILE A 344 -5.83 -0.91 -28.98
C ILE A 344 -6.86 -1.51 -29.94
N PHE A 345 -7.94 -2.02 -29.39
CA PHE A 345 -9.00 -2.70 -30.14
C PHE A 345 -10.35 -2.06 -29.92
N GLN A 346 -11.21 -2.12 -30.93
CA GLN A 346 -12.62 -1.76 -30.84
C GLN A 346 -13.37 -2.87 -30.09
N GLN A 347 -14.06 -2.52 -29.00
CA GLN A 347 -14.93 -3.46 -28.28
C GLN A 347 -16.09 -3.89 -29.19
N GLY A 348 -16.47 -5.17 -29.15
CA GLY A 348 -17.57 -5.77 -29.92
C GLY A 348 -17.18 -6.30 -31.30
N THR A 349 -16.26 -5.64 -32.01
CA THR A 349 -15.77 -6.11 -33.32
C THR A 349 -14.40 -6.74 -33.27
N ASP A 350 -13.66 -6.51 -32.20
CA ASP A 350 -12.27 -6.92 -31.96
C ASP A 350 -11.30 -6.42 -33.06
N GLN A 351 -11.66 -5.32 -33.74
CA GLN A 351 -10.84 -4.68 -34.76
C GLN A 351 -9.66 -3.96 -34.11
N LEU A 352 -8.44 -4.23 -34.61
CA LEU A 352 -7.24 -3.49 -34.20
C LEU A 352 -7.31 -2.05 -34.72
N LEU A 353 -7.33 -1.07 -33.79
CA LEU A 353 -7.42 0.35 -34.09
C LEU A 353 -6.04 1.02 -34.15
N ALA A 354 -5.15 0.65 -33.26
CA ALA A 354 -3.81 1.25 -33.15
C ALA A 354 -2.80 0.29 -32.53
N VAL A 355 -1.52 0.51 -32.87
CA VAL A 355 -0.36 -0.09 -32.22
C VAL A 355 0.57 1.05 -31.82
N ILE A 356 0.87 1.16 -30.52
CA ILE A 356 1.72 2.20 -29.99
C ILE A 356 2.98 1.54 -29.41
N PRO A 357 4.17 1.81 -29.98
CA PRO A 357 5.43 1.40 -29.33
C PRO A 357 5.55 2.08 -27.97
N ILE A 358 5.88 1.31 -26.94
CA ILE A 358 6.08 1.80 -25.56
C ILE A 358 7.32 1.17 -24.94
N GLY A 359 7.58 1.45 -23.66
CA GLY A 359 8.75 0.91 -22.95
C GLY A 359 8.74 -0.62 -22.82
N ALA A 360 9.91 -1.18 -22.53
CA ALA A 360 10.10 -2.62 -22.44
C ALA A 360 9.34 -3.26 -21.28
N LEU A 361 8.85 -4.48 -21.52
CA LEU A 361 8.02 -5.29 -20.62
C LEU A 361 6.79 -4.54 -20.08
N PRO A 362 5.93 -3.97 -20.96
CA PRO A 362 4.72 -3.29 -20.50
C PRO A 362 3.84 -4.26 -19.69
N SER A 363 3.46 -3.84 -18.49
CA SER A 363 2.82 -4.67 -17.48
C SER A 363 1.40 -4.19 -17.15
N GLU A 364 1.18 -3.65 -15.97
CA GLU A 364 -0.17 -3.27 -15.53
C GLU A 364 -0.64 -1.94 -16.13
N MET A 365 -1.96 -1.81 -16.22
CA MET A 365 -2.65 -0.64 -16.74
C MET A 365 -3.71 -0.13 -15.77
N SER A 366 -3.91 1.20 -15.76
CA SER A 366 -5.05 1.83 -15.07
C SER A 366 -5.47 3.08 -15.83
N ALA A 367 -6.77 3.39 -15.85
CA ALA A 367 -7.30 4.51 -16.63
C ALA A 367 -8.06 5.51 -15.75
N SER A 368 -7.91 6.79 -16.09
CA SER A 368 -8.69 7.89 -15.52
C SER A 368 -9.93 8.18 -16.38
N VAL A 369 -11.08 8.21 -15.73
CA VAL A 369 -12.33 8.73 -16.32
C VAL A 369 -12.24 10.26 -16.46
N LEU A 370 -11.67 10.90 -15.45
CA LEU A 370 -11.60 12.37 -15.36
C LEU A 370 -10.78 13.00 -16.49
N HIS A 371 -9.64 12.37 -16.84
CA HIS A 371 -8.69 12.91 -17.82
C HIS A 371 -8.66 12.15 -19.14
N SER A 372 -9.39 11.03 -19.26
CA SER A 372 -9.32 10.12 -20.42
C SER A 372 -7.88 9.63 -20.71
N TYR A 373 -7.09 9.42 -19.69
CA TYR A 373 -5.73 8.87 -19.79
C TYR A 373 -5.68 7.41 -19.38
N LEU A 374 -4.91 6.64 -20.13
CA LEU A 374 -4.44 5.31 -19.75
C LEU A 374 -2.99 5.42 -19.30
N PHE A 375 -2.70 4.90 -18.13
CA PHE A 375 -1.34 4.80 -17.58
C PHE A 375 -0.87 3.36 -17.71
N VAL A 376 0.33 3.16 -18.26
CA VAL A 376 0.93 1.84 -18.50
C VAL A 376 2.31 1.79 -17.85
N SER A 377 2.52 0.84 -16.95
CA SER A 377 3.84 0.62 -16.34
C SER A 377 4.73 -0.21 -17.27
N CYS A 378 6.00 0.22 -17.41
CA CYS A 378 7.04 -0.45 -18.20
C CYS A 378 8.28 -0.63 -17.32
N PRO A 379 8.38 -1.71 -16.51
CA PRO A 379 9.42 -1.88 -15.50
C PRO A 379 10.85 -1.97 -16.05
N GLU A 380 11.03 -2.42 -17.28
CA GLU A 380 12.34 -2.63 -17.89
C GLU A 380 12.68 -1.59 -18.97
N ASP A 381 11.95 -0.48 -19.01
CA ASP A 381 12.29 0.63 -19.91
C ASP A 381 13.60 1.30 -19.48
N ILE A 382 14.68 1.05 -20.21
CA ILE A 382 16.00 1.66 -20.00
C ILE A 382 16.32 2.73 -21.05
N THR A 383 15.38 3.02 -21.95
CA THR A 383 15.57 3.88 -23.11
C THR A 383 15.00 5.29 -22.92
N SER A 384 13.86 5.40 -22.24
CA SER A 384 13.18 6.70 -22.06
C SER A 384 13.98 7.67 -21.17
N PHE A 385 14.69 7.15 -20.17
CA PHE A 385 15.45 7.96 -19.21
C PHE A 385 16.87 7.41 -19.03
N PRO A 386 17.92 8.06 -19.57
CA PRO A 386 19.28 7.58 -19.46
C PRO A 386 19.74 7.29 -18.02
N GLY A 387 20.28 6.09 -17.78
CA GLY A 387 20.72 5.66 -16.45
C GLY A 387 19.61 5.33 -15.46
N LYS A 388 18.37 5.21 -15.93
CA LYS A 388 17.22 4.79 -15.15
C LYS A 388 16.64 3.49 -15.71
N ARG A 389 15.87 2.76 -14.90
CA ARG A 389 15.17 1.54 -15.30
C ARG A 389 13.70 1.68 -14.91
N GLY A 390 12.84 1.65 -15.92
CA GLY A 390 11.41 1.75 -15.82
C GLY A 390 10.83 3.15 -16.06
N ALA A 391 9.60 3.17 -16.55
CA ALA A 391 8.80 4.36 -16.80
C ALA A 391 7.31 4.04 -16.74
N VAL A 392 6.48 5.06 -16.55
CA VAL A 392 5.04 5.02 -16.81
C VAL A 392 4.76 5.81 -18.07
N TRP A 393 4.07 5.17 -19.02
CA TRP A 393 3.64 5.76 -20.28
C TRP A 393 2.19 6.20 -20.17
N VAL A 394 1.88 7.42 -20.63
CA VAL A 394 0.55 8.02 -20.55
C VAL A 394 -0.03 8.16 -21.95
N ILE A 395 -1.15 7.50 -22.19
CA ILE A 395 -1.82 7.42 -23.49
C ILE A 395 -3.16 8.16 -23.40
N ASP A 396 -3.44 9.05 -24.34
CA ASP A 396 -4.78 9.63 -24.51
C ASP A 396 -5.72 8.57 -25.13
N ILE A 397 -6.76 8.19 -24.39
CA ILE A 397 -7.72 7.15 -24.79
C ILE A 397 -8.53 7.60 -25.99
N ASN A 398 -8.83 8.89 -26.15
CA ASN A 398 -9.67 9.40 -27.23
C ASN A 398 -8.92 9.40 -28.56
N THR A 399 -7.67 9.87 -28.54
CA THR A 399 -6.83 10.00 -29.75
C THR A 399 -5.96 8.80 -30.04
N ASN A 400 -5.84 7.84 -29.11
CA ASN A 400 -4.94 6.68 -29.16
C ASN A 400 -3.47 7.10 -29.39
N SER A 401 -3.01 8.14 -28.69
CA SER A 401 -1.67 8.68 -28.89
C SER A 401 -0.93 8.87 -27.55
N LEU A 402 0.39 8.82 -27.62
CA LEU A 402 1.25 9.11 -26.46
C LEU A 402 1.13 10.57 -26.04
N VAL A 403 0.91 10.81 -24.75
CA VAL A 403 0.84 12.14 -24.13
C VAL A 403 2.14 12.47 -23.40
N ASN A 404 2.61 11.54 -22.58
CA ASN A 404 3.79 11.74 -21.73
C ASN A 404 4.45 10.43 -21.37
N THR A 405 5.70 10.50 -20.94
CA THR A 405 6.43 9.40 -20.31
C THR A 405 7.05 9.91 -19.02
N ILE A 406 6.86 9.21 -17.91
CA ILE A 406 7.22 9.68 -16.57
C ILE A 406 8.14 8.66 -15.90
N TYR A 407 9.32 9.08 -15.45
CA TYR A 407 10.13 8.26 -14.56
C TYR A 407 9.53 8.33 -13.15
N THR A 408 8.91 7.26 -12.70
CA THR A 408 8.26 7.20 -11.38
C THR A 408 9.15 6.59 -10.31
N GLY A 409 10.11 5.77 -10.74
CA GLY A 409 10.99 5.04 -9.85
C GLY A 409 11.62 3.84 -10.55
N HIS A 410 12.32 3.01 -9.77
CA HIS A 410 13.02 1.84 -10.28
C HIS A 410 12.08 0.65 -10.40
N GLN A 411 11.89 0.14 -11.62
CA GLN A 411 11.01 -0.98 -11.96
C GLN A 411 9.52 -0.76 -11.52
N PRO A 412 8.81 0.27 -12.05
CA PRO A 412 7.39 0.44 -11.78
C PRO A 412 6.59 -0.76 -12.31
N HIS A 413 5.70 -1.34 -11.50
CA HIS A 413 4.86 -2.46 -11.93
C HIS A 413 3.38 -2.20 -11.64
N GLY A 414 2.95 -2.32 -10.40
CA GLY A 414 1.57 -2.07 -10.00
C GLY A 414 1.19 -0.60 -10.16
N ILE A 415 0.01 -0.35 -10.72
CA ILE A 415 -0.48 1.00 -11.00
C ILE A 415 -1.99 1.09 -10.75
N ALA A 416 -2.43 2.14 -10.06
CA ALA A 416 -3.84 2.39 -9.83
C ALA A 416 -4.16 3.89 -9.88
N VAL A 417 -5.22 4.24 -10.60
CA VAL A 417 -5.77 5.59 -10.71
C VAL A 417 -6.78 5.84 -9.59
N ASP A 418 -6.72 7.02 -9.01
CA ASP A 418 -7.72 7.58 -8.10
C ASP A 418 -8.19 8.94 -8.63
N ASP A 419 -9.28 8.94 -9.34
CA ASP A 419 -9.88 10.16 -9.90
C ASP A 419 -10.39 11.10 -8.79
N THR A 420 -10.73 10.59 -7.60
CA THR A 420 -11.22 11.41 -6.49
C THR A 420 -10.12 12.27 -5.86
N LYS A 421 -8.89 11.77 -5.87
CA LYS A 421 -7.69 12.47 -5.40
C LYS A 421 -6.89 13.10 -6.53
N ASN A 422 -7.27 12.86 -7.78
CA ASN A 422 -6.52 13.24 -8.97
C ASN A 422 -5.07 12.72 -8.97
N LEU A 423 -4.88 11.50 -8.48
CA LEU A 423 -3.58 10.85 -8.32
C LEU A 423 -3.52 9.48 -9.01
N VAL A 424 -2.30 9.12 -9.42
CA VAL A 424 -1.97 7.74 -9.78
C VAL A 424 -0.93 7.21 -8.79
N TYR A 425 -1.19 6.04 -8.24
CA TYR A 425 -0.30 5.33 -7.33
C TYR A 425 0.53 4.32 -8.11
N VAL A 426 1.84 4.36 -7.97
CA VAL A 426 2.76 3.49 -8.70
C VAL A 426 3.67 2.75 -7.73
N ALA A 427 3.57 1.43 -7.73
CA ALA A 427 4.47 0.56 -6.98
C ALA A 427 5.77 0.34 -7.77
N ASN A 428 6.89 0.76 -7.20
CA ASN A 428 8.21 0.60 -7.79
C ASN A 428 8.94 -0.52 -7.06
N ARG A 429 9.16 -1.64 -7.74
CA ARG A 429 9.64 -2.90 -7.18
C ARG A 429 11.01 -2.78 -6.53
N ASN A 430 11.92 -2.00 -7.13
CA ASN A 430 13.31 -1.84 -6.67
C ASN A 430 14.03 -3.18 -6.40
N ALA A 431 13.69 -4.21 -7.20
CA ALA A 431 14.13 -5.58 -6.96
C ALA A 431 15.60 -5.82 -7.34
N THR A 432 16.15 -5.00 -8.25
CA THR A 432 17.54 -5.14 -8.72
C THR A 432 18.49 -4.17 -8.03
N THR A 433 19.77 -4.52 -7.97
CA THR A 433 20.79 -3.78 -7.20
C THR A 433 21.25 -2.47 -7.82
N ASP A 434 20.89 -2.22 -9.07
CA ASP A 434 21.12 -0.96 -9.79
C ASP A 434 20.10 0.14 -9.44
N GLY A 435 19.06 -0.21 -8.67
CA GLY A 435 18.10 0.75 -8.11
C GLY A 435 18.61 1.47 -6.86
N PRO A 436 17.85 2.48 -6.36
CA PRO A 436 18.20 3.22 -5.17
C PRO A 436 18.27 2.31 -3.93
N ALA A 437 19.30 2.51 -3.10
CA ALA A 437 19.36 1.79 -1.83
C ALA A 437 18.15 2.14 -0.94
N PRO A 438 17.51 1.15 -0.31
CA PRO A 438 16.45 1.42 0.65
C PRO A 438 17.01 2.12 1.90
N HIS A 439 16.17 2.92 2.57
CA HIS A 439 16.56 3.63 3.78
C HIS A 439 16.72 2.70 4.99
N HIS A 440 16.03 1.56 5.00
CA HIS A 440 16.10 0.56 6.07
C HIS A 440 15.90 -0.85 5.52
N SER A 441 16.33 -1.85 6.29
CA SER A 441 16.16 -3.25 5.93
C SER A 441 14.73 -3.71 6.20
N GLY A 442 14.18 -4.51 5.29
CA GLY A 442 12.91 -5.20 5.51
C GLY A 442 13.06 -6.40 6.46
N ILE A 443 11.96 -6.79 7.13
CA ILE A 443 11.93 -7.93 8.06
C ILE A 443 12.25 -9.25 7.37
N CYS A 444 11.72 -9.43 6.17
CA CYS A 444 11.89 -10.66 5.38
C CYS A 444 13.21 -10.71 4.59
N GLY A 445 14.11 -9.75 4.82
CA GLY A 445 15.31 -9.58 3.99
C GLY A 445 14.97 -9.02 2.60
N GLY A 446 16.00 -8.75 1.78
CA GLY A 446 15.80 -8.18 0.45
C GLY A 446 15.78 -6.64 0.45
N ARG A 447 15.40 -6.09 -0.69
CA ARG A 447 15.38 -4.64 -0.95
C ARG A 447 13.96 -4.13 -0.89
N ASN A 448 13.70 -3.20 0.02
CA ASN A 448 12.41 -2.50 0.05
C ASN A 448 12.21 -1.73 -1.25
N GLY A 449 10.99 -1.81 -1.77
CA GLY A 449 10.52 -0.92 -2.81
C GLY A 449 9.76 0.27 -2.23
N TYR A 450 9.13 1.03 -3.10
CA TYR A 450 8.45 2.25 -2.69
C TYR A 450 7.28 2.60 -3.62
N VAL A 451 6.34 3.37 -3.10
CA VAL A 451 5.23 3.92 -3.87
C VAL A 451 5.51 5.39 -4.19
N THR A 452 5.24 5.77 -5.42
CA THR A 452 5.26 7.17 -5.90
C THR A 452 3.89 7.58 -6.39
N PHE A 453 3.67 8.87 -6.55
CA PHE A 453 2.37 9.46 -6.80
C PHE A 453 2.48 10.42 -7.99
N ILE A 454 1.69 10.18 -9.05
CA ILE A 454 1.60 11.09 -10.19
C ILE A 454 0.39 12.00 -9.98
N ASP A 455 0.59 13.31 -10.06
CA ASP A 455 -0.52 14.28 -10.19
C ASP A 455 -1.00 14.26 -11.64
N MET A 456 -2.26 13.90 -11.86
CA MET A 456 -2.84 13.74 -13.19
C MET A 456 -3.07 15.06 -13.92
N SER A 457 -3.19 16.20 -13.21
CA SER A 457 -3.33 17.52 -13.83
C SER A 457 -2.04 17.99 -14.48
N THR A 458 -0.88 17.64 -13.90
CA THR A 458 0.43 18.09 -14.36
C THR A 458 1.23 16.98 -15.06
N LEU A 459 0.83 15.73 -14.90
CA LEU A 459 1.54 14.54 -15.34
C LEU A 459 2.99 14.52 -14.82
N THR A 460 3.18 14.92 -13.56
CA THR A 460 4.46 14.92 -12.85
C THR A 460 4.32 14.24 -11.48
N LEU A 461 5.45 13.86 -10.89
CA LEU A 461 5.44 13.31 -9.54
C LEU A 461 5.02 14.35 -8.51
N LEU A 462 4.18 13.94 -7.56
CA LEU A 462 3.82 14.72 -6.39
C LEU A 462 5.10 15.05 -5.59
N LYS A 463 5.20 16.28 -5.10
CA LYS A 463 6.37 16.75 -4.34
C LYS A 463 6.13 16.73 -2.84
N SER A 464 7.22 16.50 -2.11
CA SER A 464 7.35 16.77 -0.68
C SER A 464 8.52 17.74 -0.50
N GLY A 465 8.22 19.01 -0.32
CA GLY A 465 9.21 20.08 -0.43
C GLY A 465 9.80 20.14 -1.85
N THR A 466 11.12 20.02 -1.99
CA THR A 466 11.83 20.06 -3.28
C THR A 466 12.02 18.68 -3.91
N SER A 467 11.75 17.59 -3.18
CA SER A 467 11.95 16.21 -3.63
C SER A 467 10.66 15.56 -4.08
N ASP A 468 10.75 14.53 -4.93
CA ASP A 468 9.60 13.69 -5.26
C ASP A 468 9.10 12.97 -4.01
N LYS A 469 7.77 13.00 -3.78
CA LYS A 469 7.16 12.24 -2.69
C LYS A 469 7.23 10.77 -3.04
N LYS A 470 7.91 10.02 -2.20
CA LYS A 470 7.96 8.55 -2.26
C LYS A 470 7.78 7.99 -0.86
N VAL A 471 7.13 6.85 -0.77
CA VAL A 471 6.86 6.16 0.50
C VAL A 471 7.45 4.77 0.39
N GLU A 472 8.45 4.49 1.24
CA GLU A 472 9.04 3.16 1.30
C GLU A 472 8.03 2.17 1.90
N VAL A 473 7.92 1.01 1.26
CA VAL A 473 7.06 -0.10 1.66
C VAL A 473 7.91 -1.36 1.85
N SER A 474 7.31 -2.55 1.78
CA SER A 474 8.07 -3.78 1.95
C SER A 474 8.77 -4.22 0.65
N VAL A 475 9.30 -5.45 0.62
CA VAL A 475 10.15 -5.98 -0.47
C VAL A 475 9.29 -6.33 -1.68
N ASP A 476 9.70 -5.85 -2.85
CA ASP A 476 9.08 -6.13 -4.14
C ASP A 476 7.57 -5.79 -4.19
N PRO A 477 7.18 -4.52 -4.00
CA PRO A 477 5.80 -4.09 -4.16
C PRO A 477 5.36 -4.30 -5.62
N TYR A 478 4.29 -5.07 -5.83
CA TYR A 478 3.99 -5.64 -7.13
C TYR A 478 2.67 -5.15 -7.73
N SER A 479 1.56 -5.28 -7.03
CA SER A 479 0.24 -4.84 -7.50
C SER A 479 -0.37 -3.81 -6.55
N VAL A 480 -1.21 -2.92 -7.10
CA VAL A 480 -1.84 -1.81 -6.38
C VAL A 480 -3.35 -1.87 -6.55
N ALA A 481 -4.09 -1.72 -5.47
CA ALA A 481 -5.54 -1.54 -5.50
C ALA A 481 -5.96 -0.36 -4.63
N VAL A 482 -6.98 0.37 -5.08
CA VAL A 482 -7.54 1.52 -4.37
C VAL A 482 -8.94 1.18 -3.86
N ARG A 483 -9.21 1.50 -2.60
CA ARG A 483 -10.56 1.43 -2.05
C ARG A 483 -11.37 2.62 -2.56
N PRO A 484 -12.47 2.40 -3.32
CA PRO A 484 -13.27 3.45 -3.94
C PRO A 484 -13.99 4.35 -2.94
#